data_8627a9fee68a1cd048e7a187d87381dc
#
_entry.id   8627a9fee68a1cd048e7a187d87381dc
#
_cell.length_a   1.000
_cell.length_b   1.000
_cell.length_c   1.000
_cell.angle_alpha   90.00
_cell.angle_beta   90.00
_cell.angle_gamma   90.00
#
_symmetry.space_group_name_H-M   'P 1'
#
loop_
_entity.id
_entity.type
_entity.pdbx_description
1 polymer ?
#
loop_
_entity_poly.entity_id
_entity_poly.type
_entity_poly.pdbx_seq_one_letter_code
_entity_poly.pdbx_strand_id
1 'polypeptide(L)'
;DIISTVLSASETYAVCLKDSGKPIGSIGLHRNDLATAEDEYELGYWIGKPFWGQGLIPEASREILRYSFETLKMNRIWCGYYDGNEKSRRMQEKLGFVYQRMTEGIEVKQLSEIRTGHSNLMTKERWQTVELFRRQKTLLDTFLEKNAITNAQYDKSLGVLREKMGMHGVN
;
A
#
# COMPACT_ATOMS: atom_id res chain seq x y z
N ASP A 1 22.84 9.38 10.93
CA ASP A 1 22.87 8.62 9.67
C ASP A 1 21.54 7.86 9.51
N ILE A 2 20.81 8.13 8.39
CA ILE A 2 19.51 7.52 8.09
C ILE A 2 19.59 5.99 8.10
N ILE A 3 20.68 5.41 7.61
CA ILE A 3 20.87 3.95 7.57
C ILE A 3 20.93 3.37 8.98
N SER A 4 21.68 3.99 9.87
CA SER A 4 21.83 3.49 11.24
C SER A 4 20.65 3.77 12.14
N THR A 5 19.82 4.78 11.83
CA THR A 5 18.74 5.23 12.71
C THR A 5 17.36 4.72 12.24
N VAL A 6 17.11 4.71 10.94
CA VAL A 6 15.80 4.37 10.36
C VAL A 6 15.81 2.98 9.73
N LEU A 7 16.80 2.68 8.88
CA LEU A 7 16.82 1.42 8.11
C LEU A 7 17.27 0.21 8.94
N SER A 8 17.81 0.41 10.15
CA SER A 8 18.13 -0.65 11.09
C SER A 8 17.02 -0.93 12.12
N ALA A 9 15.89 -0.21 12.03
CA ALA A 9 14.74 -0.48 12.89
C ALA A 9 14.18 -1.89 12.65
N SER A 10 13.64 -2.53 13.68
CA SER A 10 13.22 -3.93 13.67
C SER A 10 12.22 -4.28 12.56
N GLU A 11 11.37 -3.32 12.17
CA GLU A 11 10.32 -3.52 11.15
C GLU A 11 10.64 -2.82 9.82
N THR A 12 11.94 -2.67 9.49
CA THR A 12 12.38 -2.11 8.22
C THR A 12 13.10 -3.15 7.38
N TYR A 13 12.70 -3.31 6.13
CA TYR A 13 13.13 -4.37 5.22
C TYR A 13 13.69 -3.79 3.93
N ALA A 14 14.73 -4.42 3.38
CA ALA A 14 15.20 -4.13 2.04
C ALA A 14 14.25 -4.73 1.00
N VAL A 15 13.92 -3.97 -0.03
CA VAL A 15 13.27 -4.48 -1.24
C VAL A 15 14.37 -4.92 -2.20
N CYS A 16 14.44 -6.22 -2.50
CA CYS A 16 15.47 -6.81 -3.33
C CYS A 16 14.89 -7.46 -4.60
N LEU A 17 15.64 -7.43 -5.69
CA LEU A 17 15.31 -8.22 -6.88
C LEU A 17 15.52 -9.71 -6.60
N LYS A 18 14.54 -10.55 -6.93
CA LYS A 18 14.59 -12.00 -6.69
C LYS A 18 15.80 -12.67 -7.35
N ASP A 19 16.09 -12.30 -8.59
CA ASP A 19 17.11 -12.97 -9.41
C ASP A 19 18.53 -12.66 -8.95
N SER A 20 18.79 -11.45 -8.43
CA SER A 20 20.15 -11.00 -8.09
C SER A 20 20.36 -10.75 -6.59
N GLY A 21 19.30 -10.73 -5.79
CA GLY A 21 19.36 -10.29 -4.39
C GLY A 21 19.71 -8.81 -4.21
N LYS A 22 19.83 -8.04 -5.32
CA LYS A 22 20.25 -6.64 -5.27
C LYS A 22 19.20 -5.78 -4.57
N PRO A 23 19.56 -5.02 -3.52
CA PRO A 23 18.65 -4.09 -2.89
C PRO A 23 18.37 -2.91 -3.83
N ILE A 24 17.11 -2.57 -3.99
CA ILE A 24 16.61 -1.53 -4.89
C ILE A 24 15.74 -0.47 -4.20
N GLY A 25 15.41 -0.72 -2.93
CA GLY A 25 14.58 0.15 -2.12
C GLY A 25 14.45 -0.36 -0.69
N SER A 26 13.61 0.29 0.07
CA SER A 26 13.26 -0.12 1.44
C SER A 26 11.77 0.08 1.69
N ILE A 27 11.23 -0.73 2.58
CA ILE A 27 9.86 -0.67 3.06
C ILE A 27 9.82 -1.03 4.53
N GLY A 28 8.98 -0.39 5.32
CA GLY A 28 8.91 -0.69 6.75
C GLY A 28 7.71 -0.07 7.44
N LEU A 29 7.57 -0.44 8.71
CA LEU A 29 6.57 0.08 9.62
C LEU A 29 7.26 0.99 10.65
N HIS A 30 6.75 2.21 10.76
CA HIS A 30 7.35 3.23 11.62
C HIS A 30 6.30 3.80 12.58
N ARG A 31 6.73 4.16 13.78
CA ARG A 31 5.95 5.02 14.67
C ARG A 31 6.29 6.47 14.37
N ASN A 32 5.26 7.27 14.18
CA ASN A 32 5.39 8.71 13.95
C ASN A 32 4.12 9.45 14.40
N ASP A 33 4.00 10.70 14.03
CA ASP A 33 2.88 11.56 14.42
C ASP A 33 1.49 11.12 13.88
N LEU A 34 1.45 10.22 12.89
CA LEU A 34 0.21 9.63 12.37
C LEU A 34 -0.23 8.42 13.20
N ALA A 35 0.74 7.63 13.66
CA ALA A 35 0.55 6.37 14.37
C ALA A 35 0.73 6.59 15.88
N THR A 36 -0.29 7.13 16.53
CA THR A 36 -0.23 7.57 17.94
C THR A 36 -0.62 6.49 18.95
N ALA A 37 -1.40 5.49 18.55
CA ALA A 37 -1.76 4.37 19.41
C ALA A 37 -0.73 3.23 19.33
N GLU A 38 -0.70 2.36 20.34
CA GLU A 38 0.28 1.25 20.43
C GLU A 38 0.14 0.23 19.28
N ASP A 39 -1.06 0.07 18.77
CA ASP A 39 -1.43 -0.85 17.70
C ASP A 39 -1.51 -0.17 16.31
N GLU A 40 -0.95 1.03 16.17
CA GLU A 40 -0.87 1.79 14.94
C GLU A 40 0.58 1.96 14.48
N TYR A 41 0.79 1.87 13.16
CA TYR A 41 2.06 2.14 12.50
C TYR A 41 1.83 2.88 11.18
N GLU A 42 2.86 3.56 10.69
CA GLU A 42 2.89 4.09 9.34
C GLU A 42 3.73 3.20 8.44
N LEU A 43 3.17 2.86 7.28
CA LEU A 43 3.89 2.23 6.18
C LEU A 43 4.71 3.27 5.43
N GLY A 44 6.02 3.19 5.55
CA GLY A 44 6.98 3.99 4.80
C GLY A 44 7.68 3.14 3.74
N TYR A 45 7.99 3.74 2.59
CA TYR A 45 8.72 3.08 1.51
C TYR A 45 9.43 4.05 0.60
N TRP A 46 10.50 3.57 -0.01
CA TRP A 46 11.14 4.22 -1.14
C TRP A 46 11.71 3.17 -2.09
N ILE A 47 11.90 3.55 -3.35
CA ILE A 47 12.51 2.69 -4.37
C ILE A 47 13.29 3.53 -5.37
N GLY A 48 14.40 3.02 -5.84
CA GLY A 48 15.25 3.66 -6.85
C GLY A 48 14.48 3.97 -8.14
N LYS A 49 14.73 5.16 -8.70
CA LYS A 49 14.05 5.65 -9.91
C LYS A 49 14.03 4.67 -11.10
N PRO A 50 15.09 3.90 -11.39
CA PRO A 50 15.07 2.91 -12.47
C PRO A 50 14.02 1.80 -12.31
N PHE A 51 13.50 1.60 -11.09
CA PHE A 51 12.55 0.54 -10.76
C PHE A 51 11.10 1.03 -10.62
N TRP A 52 10.85 2.30 -10.94
CA TRP A 52 9.50 2.87 -10.87
C TRP A 52 8.56 2.27 -11.90
N GLY A 53 7.27 2.18 -11.58
CA GLY A 53 6.22 1.72 -12.50
C GLY A 53 6.16 0.21 -12.72
N GLN A 54 7.04 -0.58 -12.10
CA GLN A 54 7.13 -2.04 -12.28
C GLN A 54 6.27 -2.84 -11.29
N GLY A 55 5.49 -2.19 -10.43
CA GLY A 55 4.63 -2.88 -9.46
C GLY A 55 5.32 -3.40 -8.20
N LEU A 56 6.63 -3.20 -8.05
CA LEU A 56 7.45 -3.77 -6.97
C LEU A 56 7.04 -3.24 -5.58
N ILE A 57 6.79 -1.94 -5.43
CA ILE A 57 6.33 -1.39 -4.15
C ILE A 57 4.91 -1.84 -3.79
N PRO A 58 3.91 -1.84 -4.69
CA PRO A 58 2.62 -2.46 -4.40
C PRO A 58 2.72 -3.93 -3.94
N GLU A 59 3.58 -4.74 -4.56
CA GLU A 59 3.82 -6.15 -4.17
C GLU A 59 4.39 -6.23 -2.74
N ALA A 60 5.49 -5.51 -2.48
CA ALA A 60 6.13 -5.47 -1.17
C ALA A 60 5.18 -4.91 -0.08
N SER A 61 4.45 -3.84 -0.38
CA SER A 61 3.49 -3.23 0.55
C SER A 61 2.36 -4.19 0.93
N ARG A 62 1.89 -4.98 -0.03
CA ARG A 62 0.85 -5.99 0.25
C ARG A 62 1.35 -7.03 1.25
N GLU A 63 2.57 -7.50 1.11
CA GLU A 63 3.15 -8.47 2.05
C GLU A 63 3.38 -7.86 3.44
N ILE A 64 3.85 -6.61 3.53
CA ILE A 64 3.97 -5.90 4.81
C ILE A 64 2.60 -5.71 5.47
N LEU A 65 1.57 -5.35 4.73
CA LEU A 65 0.20 -5.24 5.26
C LEU A 65 -0.33 -6.59 5.76
N ARG A 66 -0.08 -7.67 5.00
CA ARG A 66 -0.43 -9.02 5.44
C ARG A 66 0.26 -9.35 6.77
N TYR A 67 1.56 -9.15 6.85
CA TYR A 67 2.35 -9.38 8.06
C TYR A 67 1.85 -8.53 9.23
N SER A 68 1.55 -7.25 9.00
CA SER A 68 1.03 -6.34 10.01
C SER A 68 -0.28 -6.84 10.63
N PHE A 69 -1.26 -7.20 9.80
CA PHE A 69 -2.59 -7.58 10.29
C PHE A 69 -2.67 -9.04 10.75
N GLU A 70 -1.95 -9.96 10.10
CA GLU A 70 -2.04 -11.39 10.39
C GLU A 70 -1.05 -11.85 11.45
N THR A 71 0.18 -11.31 11.48
CA THR A 71 1.25 -11.72 12.38
C THR A 71 1.38 -10.78 13.58
N LEU A 72 1.58 -9.49 13.31
CA LEU A 72 1.76 -8.48 14.36
C LEU A 72 0.45 -8.07 15.04
N LYS A 73 -0.71 -8.49 14.49
CA LYS A 73 -2.05 -8.20 15.02
C LYS A 73 -2.39 -6.71 15.15
N MET A 74 -1.80 -5.89 14.30
CA MET A 74 -2.11 -4.47 14.22
C MET A 74 -3.58 -4.25 13.84
N ASN A 75 -4.15 -3.12 14.25
CA ASN A 75 -5.52 -2.74 13.88
C ASN A 75 -5.55 -1.68 12.78
N ARG A 76 -4.51 -0.82 12.71
CA ARG A 76 -4.46 0.31 11.79
C ARG A 76 -3.06 0.50 11.24
N ILE A 77 -2.99 0.73 9.92
CA ILE A 77 -1.76 1.12 9.23
C ILE A 77 -2.02 2.40 8.47
N TRP A 78 -1.29 3.44 8.83
CA TRP A 78 -1.28 4.71 8.13
C TRP A 78 -0.33 4.67 6.94
N CYS A 79 -0.54 5.53 5.96
CA CYS A 79 0.39 5.75 4.86
C CYS A 79 0.22 7.17 4.33
N GLY A 80 1.30 7.92 4.21
CA GLY A 80 1.29 9.30 3.76
C GLY A 80 1.93 9.49 2.38
N TYR A 81 1.58 10.61 1.74
CA TYR A 81 2.28 11.13 0.57
C TYR A 81 2.20 12.66 0.55
N TYR A 82 3.17 13.32 -0.08
CA TYR A 82 3.14 14.76 -0.29
C TYR A 82 2.47 15.12 -1.62
N ASP A 83 1.91 16.33 -1.69
CA ASP A 83 1.39 16.90 -2.92
C ASP A 83 2.35 16.72 -4.09
N GLY A 84 1.81 16.40 -5.26
CA GLY A 84 2.57 16.10 -6.47
C GLY A 84 3.14 14.68 -6.56
N ASN A 85 3.08 13.87 -5.48
CA ASN A 85 3.50 12.47 -5.52
C ASN A 85 2.36 11.53 -5.97
N GLU A 86 1.89 11.74 -7.20
CA GLU A 86 0.81 10.97 -7.81
C GLU A 86 1.08 9.44 -7.85
N LYS A 87 2.36 9.05 -7.90
CA LYS A 87 2.73 7.62 -7.92
C LYS A 87 2.42 6.97 -6.58
N SER A 88 2.77 7.65 -5.48
CA SER A 88 2.46 7.18 -4.13
C SER A 88 0.95 7.19 -3.88
N ARG A 89 0.24 8.26 -4.27
CA ARG A 89 -1.22 8.34 -4.18
C ARG A 89 -1.89 7.14 -4.86
N ARG A 90 -1.60 6.93 -6.15
CA ARG A 90 -2.20 5.82 -6.93
C ARG A 90 -1.86 4.44 -6.36
N MET A 91 -0.65 4.27 -5.82
CA MET A 91 -0.25 3.02 -5.19
C MET A 91 -1.11 2.73 -3.95
N GLN A 92 -1.30 3.72 -3.08
CA GLN A 92 -2.11 3.60 -1.87
C GLN A 92 -3.59 3.33 -2.21
N GLU A 93 -4.16 4.02 -3.20
CA GLU A 93 -5.52 3.79 -3.71
C GLU A 93 -5.69 2.34 -4.23
N LYS A 94 -4.74 1.85 -5.05
CA LYS A 94 -4.75 0.48 -5.56
C LYS A 94 -4.66 -0.59 -4.49
N LEU A 95 -3.97 -0.29 -3.39
CA LEU A 95 -3.92 -1.18 -2.22
C LEU A 95 -5.21 -1.16 -1.40
N GLY A 96 -6.04 -0.13 -1.56
CA GLY A 96 -7.31 0.01 -0.87
C GLY A 96 -7.25 0.88 0.38
N PHE A 97 -6.19 1.65 0.57
CA PHE A 97 -6.13 2.69 1.60
C PHE A 97 -7.26 3.71 1.40
N VAL A 98 -7.80 4.23 2.48
CA VAL A 98 -8.88 5.20 2.50
C VAL A 98 -8.34 6.55 2.95
N TYR A 99 -8.56 7.58 2.14
CA TYR A 99 -8.18 8.96 2.45
C TYR A 99 -8.80 9.43 3.76
N GLN A 100 -8.01 10.09 4.59
CA GLN A 100 -8.46 10.61 5.89
C GLN A 100 -8.37 12.13 5.95
N ARG A 101 -7.19 12.68 5.70
CA ARG A 101 -6.97 14.13 5.86
C ARG A 101 -5.79 14.64 5.06
N MET A 102 -5.80 15.96 4.88
CA MET A 102 -4.69 16.79 4.41
C MET A 102 -4.12 17.57 5.60
N THR A 103 -2.81 17.76 5.59
CA THR A 103 -2.10 18.60 6.57
C THR A 103 -1.17 19.54 5.80
N GLU A 104 -1.38 20.83 5.95
CA GLU A 104 -0.53 21.85 5.36
C GLU A 104 0.65 22.20 6.27
N GLY A 105 1.67 22.82 5.71
CA GLY A 105 2.77 23.38 6.49
C GLY A 105 3.75 22.35 7.09
N ILE A 106 3.83 21.14 6.54
CA ILE A 106 4.76 20.11 7.02
C ILE A 106 6.18 20.49 6.61
N GLU A 107 7.04 20.73 7.59
CA GLU A 107 8.47 20.97 7.36
C GLU A 107 9.19 19.65 7.03
N VAL A 108 9.67 19.54 5.81
CA VAL A 108 10.49 18.41 5.35
C VAL A 108 11.95 18.78 5.48
N LYS A 109 12.53 18.56 6.64
CA LYS A 109 13.90 18.99 7.01
C LYS A 109 14.97 18.53 6.01
N GLN A 110 14.85 17.30 5.49
CA GLN A 110 15.80 16.73 4.53
C GLN A 110 15.83 17.45 3.19
N LEU A 111 14.74 18.16 2.84
CA LEU A 111 14.60 18.91 1.59
C LEU A 111 14.64 20.41 1.82
N SER A 112 14.63 20.88 3.09
CA SER A 112 14.48 22.29 3.46
C SER A 112 13.24 22.93 2.80
N GLU A 113 12.14 22.20 2.73
CA GLU A 113 10.90 22.62 2.08
C GLU A 113 9.71 22.46 3.04
N ILE A 114 8.68 23.30 2.83
CA ILE A 114 7.38 23.15 3.45
C ILE A 114 6.45 22.50 2.41
N ARG A 115 5.77 21.44 2.79
CA ARG A 115 4.87 20.67 1.90
C ARG A 115 3.50 20.45 2.53
N THR A 116 2.55 20.16 1.68
CA THR A 116 1.24 19.61 2.06
C THR A 116 1.31 18.09 2.00
N GLY A 117 0.90 17.44 3.07
CA GLY A 117 0.83 15.99 3.18
C GLY A 117 -0.60 15.49 3.17
N HIS A 118 -0.78 14.30 2.63
CA HIS A 118 -2.04 13.55 2.62
C HIS A 118 -1.86 12.27 3.39
N SER A 119 -2.83 11.95 4.25
CA SER A 119 -2.79 10.76 5.09
C SER A 119 -3.94 9.83 4.74
N ASN A 120 -3.61 8.58 4.50
CA ASN A 120 -4.54 7.49 4.23
C ASN A 120 -4.44 6.42 5.31
N LEU A 121 -5.52 5.69 5.51
CA LEU A 121 -5.64 4.65 6.52
C LEU A 121 -6.07 3.32 5.92
N MET A 122 -5.44 2.24 6.35
CA MET A 122 -5.90 0.86 6.19
C MET A 122 -6.23 0.30 7.56
N THR A 123 -7.50 -0.08 7.78
CA THR A 123 -7.90 -0.83 8.96
C THR A 123 -7.83 -2.33 8.68
N LYS A 124 -7.81 -3.14 9.73
CA LYS A 124 -7.82 -4.60 9.62
C LYS A 124 -9.06 -5.11 8.87
N GLU A 125 -10.23 -4.55 9.14
CA GLU A 125 -11.49 -4.91 8.47
C GLU A 125 -11.44 -4.53 6.99
N ARG A 126 -10.91 -3.36 6.68
CA ARG A 126 -10.71 -2.90 5.30
C ARG A 126 -9.76 -3.83 4.55
N TRP A 127 -8.63 -4.20 5.16
CA TRP A 127 -7.68 -5.16 4.61
C TRP A 127 -8.35 -6.50 4.29
N GLN A 128 -9.12 -7.06 5.22
CA GLN A 128 -9.85 -8.32 5.02
C GLN A 128 -10.82 -8.23 3.84
N THR A 129 -11.52 -7.11 3.72
CA THR A 129 -12.45 -6.86 2.61
C THR A 129 -11.71 -6.74 1.27
N VAL A 130 -10.57 -6.05 1.23
CA VAL A 130 -9.70 -5.94 0.05
C VAL A 130 -9.17 -7.30 -0.37
N GLU A 131 -8.70 -8.12 0.56
CA GLU A 131 -8.18 -9.46 0.23
C GLU A 131 -9.29 -10.41 -0.24
N LEU A 132 -10.49 -10.30 0.33
CA LEU A 132 -11.65 -11.05 -0.17
C LEU A 132 -12.01 -10.63 -1.60
N PHE A 133 -12.03 -9.33 -1.88
CA PHE A 133 -12.25 -8.80 -3.23
C PHE A 133 -11.22 -9.37 -4.22
N ARG A 134 -9.94 -9.34 -3.88
CA ARG A 134 -8.86 -9.87 -4.74
C ARG A 134 -9.03 -11.35 -5.04
N ARG A 135 -9.36 -12.16 -4.03
CA ARG A 135 -9.62 -13.59 -4.23
C ARG A 135 -10.80 -13.82 -5.17
N GLN A 136 -11.89 -13.08 -5.01
CA GLN A 136 -13.06 -13.20 -5.88
C GLN A 136 -12.76 -12.71 -7.31
N LYS A 137 -11.99 -11.63 -7.45
CA LYS A 137 -11.54 -11.15 -8.77
C LYS A 137 -10.66 -12.20 -9.46
N THR A 138 -9.68 -12.78 -8.77
CA THR A 138 -8.83 -13.85 -9.32
C THR A 138 -9.65 -15.06 -9.80
N LEU A 139 -10.73 -15.40 -9.09
CA LEU A 139 -11.65 -16.45 -9.53
C LEU A 139 -12.38 -16.07 -10.84
N LEU A 140 -12.85 -14.81 -10.95
CA LEU A 140 -13.45 -14.31 -12.19
C LEU A 140 -12.43 -14.29 -13.34
N ASP A 141 -11.19 -13.86 -13.09
CA ASP A 141 -10.09 -13.89 -14.06
C ASP A 141 -9.88 -15.33 -14.58
N THR A 142 -9.83 -16.31 -13.68
CA THR A 142 -9.68 -17.74 -14.03
C THR A 142 -10.86 -18.25 -14.87
N PHE A 143 -12.08 -17.85 -14.55
CA PHE A 143 -13.24 -18.26 -15.37
C PHE A 143 -13.21 -17.66 -16.76
N LEU A 144 -12.77 -16.40 -16.89
CA LEU A 144 -12.59 -15.76 -18.19
C LEU A 144 -11.48 -16.45 -19.01
N GLU A 145 -10.32 -16.71 -18.42
CA GLU A 145 -9.19 -17.40 -19.06
C GLU A 145 -9.57 -18.80 -19.55
N LYS A 146 -10.41 -19.50 -18.81
CA LYS A 146 -10.93 -20.83 -19.18
C LYS A 146 -12.12 -20.79 -20.12
N ASN A 147 -12.52 -19.60 -20.60
CA ASN A 147 -13.73 -19.41 -21.40
C ASN A 147 -15.04 -19.93 -20.75
N ALA A 148 -15.07 -20.02 -19.43
CA ALA A 148 -16.27 -20.40 -18.68
C ALA A 148 -17.29 -19.26 -18.58
N ILE A 149 -16.86 -18.03 -18.76
CA ILE A 149 -17.68 -16.82 -18.86
C ILE A 149 -17.20 -15.94 -20.02
N THR A 150 -18.12 -15.13 -20.56
CA THR A 150 -17.81 -14.13 -21.60
C THR A 150 -17.22 -12.85 -21.00
N ASN A 151 -16.57 -12.01 -21.78
CA ASN A 151 -16.13 -10.68 -21.38
C ASN A 151 -17.28 -9.85 -20.76
N ALA A 152 -18.45 -9.85 -21.40
CA ALA A 152 -19.60 -9.11 -20.90
C ALA A 152 -20.08 -9.61 -19.51
N GLN A 153 -20.06 -10.93 -19.29
CA GLN A 153 -20.38 -11.51 -17.99
C GLN A 153 -19.31 -11.18 -16.93
N TYR A 154 -18.03 -11.22 -17.32
CA TYR A 154 -16.93 -10.82 -16.48
C TYR A 154 -17.06 -9.36 -16.04
N ASP A 155 -17.21 -8.43 -16.98
CA ASP A 155 -17.32 -6.98 -16.72
C ASP A 155 -18.50 -6.67 -15.79
N LYS A 156 -19.66 -7.27 -16.07
CA LYS A 156 -20.86 -7.15 -15.23
C LYS A 156 -20.59 -7.66 -13.80
N SER A 157 -20.02 -8.84 -13.66
CA SER A 157 -19.76 -9.47 -12.36
C SER A 157 -18.72 -8.67 -11.56
N LEU A 158 -17.63 -8.22 -12.21
CA LEU A 158 -16.61 -7.40 -11.60
C LEU A 158 -17.16 -6.01 -11.17
N GLY A 159 -18.03 -5.42 -11.98
CA GLY A 159 -18.72 -4.16 -11.66
C GLY A 159 -19.56 -4.30 -10.39
N VAL A 160 -20.42 -5.31 -10.32
CA VAL A 160 -21.23 -5.61 -9.13
C VAL A 160 -20.36 -5.88 -7.90
N LEU A 161 -19.28 -6.63 -8.07
CA LEU A 161 -18.35 -6.93 -6.98
C LEU A 161 -17.70 -5.68 -6.43
N ARG A 162 -17.21 -4.78 -7.32
CA ARG A 162 -16.61 -3.51 -6.93
C ARG A 162 -17.58 -2.60 -6.17
N GLU A 163 -18.80 -2.47 -6.68
CA GLU A 163 -19.84 -1.67 -6.06
C GLU A 163 -20.20 -2.19 -4.67
N LYS A 164 -20.51 -3.50 -4.58
CA LYS A 164 -20.90 -4.16 -3.32
C LYS A 164 -19.84 -4.06 -2.23
N MET A 165 -18.55 -4.08 -2.59
CA MET A 165 -17.45 -4.09 -1.65
C MET A 165 -16.76 -2.71 -1.51
N GLY A 166 -17.20 -1.68 -2.23
CA GLY A 166 -16.58 -0.34 -2.20
C GLY A 166 -15.15 -0.33 -2.73
N MET A 167 -14.87 -1.03 -3.85
CA MET A 167 -13.51 -1.26 -4.39
C MET A 167 -13.24 -0.51 -5.69
N HIS A 168 -13.69 0.75 -5.82
CA HIS A 168 -13.62 1.51 -7.07
C HIS A 168 -12.18 1.82 -7.54
N GLY A 169 -11.18 1.84 -6.66
CA GLY A 169 -9.76 2.09 -7.01
C GLY A 169 -8.85 0.87 -6.83
N VAL A 170 -9.37 -0.23 -6.28
CA VAL A 170 -8.58 -1.42 -5.93
C VAL A 170 -8.41 -2.35 -7.12
N ASN A 171 -7.18 -2.87 -7.30
CA ASN A 171 -6.84 -3.88 -8.32
C ASN A 171 -6.37 -5.18 -7.66
#